data_ed57e9e996a78270661bf800117db09d
#
_entry.id   ed57e9e996a78270661bf800117db09d
#
_cell.length_a   1.000
_cell.length_b   1.000
_cell.length_c   1.000
_cell.angle_alpha   90.00
_cell.angle_beta   90.00
_cell.angle_gamma   90.00
#
_symmetry.space_group_name_H-M   'P 1'
#
loop_
_entity.id
_entity.type
_entity.pdbx_description
1 polymer ?
#
loop_
_entity_poly.entity_id
_entity_poly.type
_entity_poly.pdbx_seq_one_letter_code
_entity_poly.pdbx_strand_id
1 'polypeptide(L)'
;MNAFSRLAALALIPALLASPVLSATEAEEPFTLIRDASDTSLEEWAWIKRVVVVFADSPNDPRFAEQMRLIEERPEALLERDVVVITDTDPKARSEVRKALRARGFMLVVLAKDGSVVIRKPAPWDMREISRSIDKLPLRQQEIRER
;
A
#
# COMPACT_ATOMS: atom_id res chain seq x y z
N MET A 1 58.79 -48.32 48.55
CA MET A 1 59.63 -47.19 48.14
C MET A 1 59.05 -46.61 46.90
N ASN A 2 58.56 -45.42 47.04
CA ASN A 2 58.26 -44.35 46.09
C ASN A 2 57.35 -44.63 44.88
N ALA A 3 56.06 -44.44 45.14
CA ALA A 3 55.05 -44.23 44.18
C ALA A 3 54.97 -42.71 43.83
N PHE A 4 55.17 -42.35 42.58
CA PHE A 4 54.80 -41.01 42.08
C PHE A 4 53.52 -41.11 41.25
N SER A 5 52.47 -40.71 41.91
CA SER A 5 51.17 -40.52 41.30
C SER A 5 51.21 -39.27 40.45
N ARG A 6 50.94 -39.36 39.11
CA ARG A 6 50.76 -38.25 38.27
C ARG A 6 49.22 -38.06 37.97
N LEU A 7 48.64 -37.08 38.62
CA LEU A 7 47.28 -36.61 38.27
C LEU A 7 47.35 -35.91 36.92
N ALA A 8 46.63 -36.44 35.93
CA ALA A 8 46.33 -35.74 34.70
C ALA A 8 45.02 -34.96 34.92
N ALA A 9 45.12 -33.65 34.94
CA ALA A 9 43.93 -32.75 34.92
C ALA A 9 43.39 -32.70 33.54
N LEU A 10 42.16 -33.20 33.33
CA LEU A 10 41.39 -33.10 32.13
C LEU A 10 40.68 -31.76 32.11
N ALA A 11 41.16 -30.82 31.33
CA ALA A 11 40.50 -29.53 31.13
C ALA A 11 39.30 -29.69 30.19
N LEU A 12 38.12 -29.54 30.75
CA LEU A 12 36.84 -29.51 29.99
C LEU A 12 36.67 -28.12 29.40
N ILE A 13 36.80 -27.98 28.08
CA ILE A 13 36.51 -26.75 27.34
C ILE A 13 35.01 -26.77 26.99
N PRO A 14 34.19 -25.83 27.47
CA PRO A 14 32.81 -25.71 26.97
C PRO A 14 32.82 -25.14 25.56
N ALA A 15 32.41 -25.93 24.59
CA ALA A 15 32.12 -25.47 23.23
C ALA A 15 30.90 -24.56 23.27
N LEU A 16 31.12 -23.27 23.09
CA LEU A 16 30.07 -22.27 22.90
C LEU A 16 29.46 -22.47 21.51
N LEU A 17 28.30 -23.11 21.45
CA LEU A 17 27.48 -23.22 20.24
C LEU A 17 26.92 -21.84 19.89
N ALA A 18 27.62 -21.11 19.06
CA ALA A 18 27.08 -19.92 18.42
C ALA A 18 26.05 -20.37 17.40
N SER A 19 24.75 -20.24 17.74
CA SER A 19 23.66 -20.40 16.80
C SER A 19 23.71 -19.24 15.82
N PRO A 20 23.71 -19.48 14.50
CA PRO A 20 23.54 -18.39 13.54
C PRO A 20 22.10 -17.87 13.68
N VAL A 21 21.97 -16.64 14.14
CA VAL A 21 20.73 -15.88 13.99
C VAL A 21 20.54 -15.68 12.50
N LEU A 22 19.68 -16.49 11.89
CA LEU A 22 19.19 -16.24 10.56
C LEU A 22 18.33 -14.97 10.65
N SER A 23 18.92 -13.81 10.36
CA SER A 23 18.14 -12.62 10.06
C SER A 23 17.37 -12.92 8.79
N ALA A 24 16.10 -13.31 8.94
CA ALA A 24 15.17 -13.28 7.84
C ALA A 24 15.05 -11.80 7.45
N THR A 25 15.73 -11.41 6.39
CA THR A 25 15.40 -10.19 5.68
C THR A 25 14.00 -10.43 5.14
N GLU A 26 12.99 -9.88 5.81
CA GLU A 26 11.66 -9.76 5.19
C GLU A 26 11.89 -8.99 3.90
N ALA A 27 11.83 -9.70 2.78
CA ALA A 27 11.80 -9.07 1.47
C ALA A 27 10.52 -8.22 1.47
N GLU A 28 10.67 -6.89 1.50
CA GLU A 28 9.54 -5.98 1.32
C GLU A 28 8.90 -6.36 -0.01
N GLU A 29 7.66 -6.84 0.05
CA GLU A 29 6.87 -7.12 -1.15
C GLU A 29 6.85 -5.86 -2.02
N PRO A 30 7.14 -5.97 -3.32
CA PRO A 30 7.18 -4.80 -4.19
C PRO A 30 5.84 -4.08 -4.14
N PHE A 31 5.87 -2.76 -3.89
CA PHE A 31 4.65 -1.95 -3.85
C PHE A 31 3.88 -2.08 -5.16
N THR A 32 2.66 -2.59 -5.08
CA THR A 32 1.74 -2.68 -6.21
C THR A 32 0.82 -1.47 -6.19
N LEU A 33 0.85 -0.66 -7.25
CA LEU A 33 0.05 0.56 -7.36
C LEU A 33 -1.45 0.29 -7.28
N ILE A 34 -1.93 -0.78 -7.91
CA ILE A 34 -3.35 -1.12 -8.00
C ILE A 34 -3.64 -2.31 -7.07
N ARG A 35 -4.64 -2.17 -6.21
CA ARG A 35 -5.14 -3.19 -5.28
C ARG A 35 -6.62 -3.44 -5.52
N ASP A 36 -7.07 -4.66 -5.27
CA ASP A 36 -8.51 -4.96 -5.22
C ASP A 36 -9.08 -4.62 -3.83
N ALA A 37 -10.31 -4.13 -3.78
CA ALA A 37 -10.97 -3.77 -2.52
C ALA A 37 -11.28 -4.97 -1.61
N SER A 38 -11.18 -6.21 -2.11
CA SER A 38 -11.27 -7.42 -1.30
C SER A 38 -10.05 -7.66 -0.43
N ASP A 39 -8.89 -7.11 -0.84
CA ASP A 39 -7.58 -7.40 -0.27
C ASP A 39 -7.01 -6.26 0.57
N THR A 40 -7.74 -5.15 0.72
CA THR A 40 -7.24 -3.96 1.42
C THR A 40 -8.39 -3.16 2.05
N SER A 41 -8.06 -2.35 3.05
CA SER A 41 -8.97 -1.40 3.68
C SER A 41 -8.46 0.03 3.57
N LEU A 42 -9.30 1.03 3.84
CA LEU A 42 -8.87 2.43 3.82
C LEU A 42 -7.93 2.76 4.99
N GLU A 43 -8.15 2.13 6.14
CA GLU A 43 -7.36 2.33 7.36
C GLU A 43 -5.89 1.93 7.18
N GLU A 44 -5.63 0.92 6.35
CA GLU A 44 -4.30 0.43 6.03
C GLU A 44 -3.40 1.52 5.41
N TRP A 45 -4.00 2.46 4.69
CA TRP A 45 -3.31 3.53 3.98
C TRP A 45 -3.31 4.88 4.71
N ALA A 46 -4.08 4.99 5.78
CA ALA A 46 -4.20 6.23 6.54
C ALA A 46 -2.82 6.75 6.97
N TRP A 47 -2.54 8.02 6.67
CA TRP A 47 -1.28 8.73 6.91
C TRP A 47 -0.06 8.20 6.14
N ILE A 48 -0.19 7.10 5.42
CA ILE A 48 0.88 6.50 4.62
C ILE A 48 0.75 6.95 3.16
N LYS A 49 -0.41 6.74 2.56
CA LYS A 49 -0.67 7.07 1.15
C LYS A 49 -2.01 7.78 0.96
N ARG A 50 -2.12 8.51 -0.12
CA ARG A 50 -3.40 8.96 -0.67
C ARG A 50 -4.05 7.79 -1.38
N VAL A 51 -5.37 7.78 -1.42
CA VAL A 51 -6.11 6.68 -2.05
C VAL A 51 -6.95 7.21 -3.21
N VAL A 52 -6.82 6.58 -4.36
CA VAL A 52 -7.74 6.74 -5.49
C VAL A 52 -8.57 5.48 -5.58
N VAL A 53 -9.89 5.59 -5.43
CA VAL A 53 -10.79 4.44 -5.54
C VAL A 53 -11.60 4.55 -6.82
N VAL A 54 -11.61 3.48 -7.61
CA VAL A 54 -12.41 3.37 -8.83
C VAL A 54 -13.47 2.30 -8.61
N PHE A 55 -14.72 2.74 -8.48
CA PHE A 55 -15.87 1.87 -8.33
C PHE A 55 -16.60 1.66 -9.64
N ALA A 56 -17.12 0.47 -9.84
CA ALA A 56 -18.13 0.16 -10.85
C ALA A 56 -19.02 -1.00 -10.36
N ASP A 57 -20.14 -1.21 -11.02
CA ASP A 57 -21.03 -2.34 -10.72
C ASP A 57 -20.64 -3.61 -11.50
N SER A 58 -19.71 -3.47 -12.45
CA SER A 58 -19.17 -4.56 -13.26
C SER A 58 -17.78 -4.17 -13.78
N PRO A 59 -16.85 -5.13 -13.95
CA PRO A 59 -15.58 -4.90 -14.62
C PRO A 59 -15.74 -4.51 -16.10
N ASN A 60 -16.90 -4.78 -16.70
CA ASN A 60 -17.23 -4.44 -18.08
C ASN A 60 -17.84 -3.04 -18.25
N ASP A 61 -17.98 -2.25 -17.17
CA ASP A 61 -18.43 -0.86 -17.28
C ASP A 61 -17.40 -0.07 -18.11
N PRO A 62 -17.83 0.55 -19.25
CA PRO A 62 -16.90 1.29 -20.11
C PRO A 62 -16.24 2.49 -19.40
N ARG A 63 -16.87 3.06 -18.38
CA ARG A 63 -16.30 4.15 -17.59
C ARG A 63 -15.17 3.62 -16.69
N PHE A 64 -15.33 2.40 -16.16
CA PHE A 64 -14.26 1.73 -15.42
C PHE A 64 -13.07 1.45 -16.31
N ALA A 65 -13.29 0.85 -17.48
CA ALA A 65 -12.23 0.56 -18.43
C ALA A 65 -11.48 1.83 -18.86
N GLU A 66 -12.20 2.92 -19.14
CA GLU A 66 -11.59 4.20 -19.52
C GLU A 66 -10.76 4.80 -18.36
N GLN A 67 -11.27 4.79 -17.12
CA GLN A 67 -10.51 5.31 -15.99
C GLN A 67 -9.25 4.49 -15.71
N MET A 68 -9.33 3.16 -15.82
CA MET A 68 -8.15 2.31 -15.63
C MET A 68 -7.12 2.53 -16.73
N ARG A 69 -7.54 2.68 -17.99
CA ARG A 69 -6.65 3.05 -19.10
C ARG A 69 -5.89 4.35 -18.82
N LEU A 70 -6.59 5.40 -18.36
CA LEU A 70 -5.97 6.68 -18.01
C LEU A 70 -4.94 6.55 -16.89
N ILE A 71 -5.22 5.71 -15.89
CA ILE A 71 -4.31 5.44 -14.77
C ILE A 71 -3.07 4.67 -15.25
N GLU A 72 -3.27 3.62 -16.05
CA GLU A 72 -2.21 2.74 -16.54
C GLU A 72 -1.29 3.42 -17.56
N GLU A 73 -1.76 4.46 -18.25
CA GLU A 73 -0.93 5.27 -19.15
C GLU A 73 0.06 6.19 -18.40
N ARG A 74 -0.23 6.54 -17.15
CA ARG A 74 0.58 7.48 -16.35
C ARG A 74 0.71 7.06 -14.88
N PRO A 75 1.18 5.86 -14.61
CA PRO A 75 1.29 5.36 -13.23
C PRO A 75 2.25 6.21 -12.39
N GLU A 76 3.31 6.73 -12.99
CA GLU A 76 4.31 7.59 -12.34
C GLU A 76 3.69 8.84 -11.71
N ALA A 77 2.66 9.42 -12.34
CA ALA A 77 1.99 10.60 -11.83
C ALA A 77 1.32 10.36 -10.46
N LEU A 78 0.88 9.13 -10.20
CA LEU A 78 0.31 8.71 -8.93
C LEU A 78 1.40 8.28 -7.93
N LEU A 79 2.40 7.53 -8.39
CA LEU A 79 3.53 7.08 -7.56
C LEU A 79 4.30 8.26 -6.94
N GLU A 80 4.59 9.30 -7.70
CA GLU A 80 5.24 10.53 -7.23
C GLU A 80 4.45 11.27 -6.14
N ARG A 81 3.16 11.00 -6.03
CA ARG A 81 2.22 11.63 -5.08
C ARG A 81 1.84 10.73 -3.93
N ASP A 82 2.56 9.64 -3.72
CA ASP A 82 2.26 8.63 -2.70
C ASP A 82 0.81 8.16 -2.78
N VAL A 83 0.35 7.76 -3.96
CA VAL A 83 -1.00 7.27 -4.21
C VAL A 83 -1.02 5.76 -4.33
N VAL A 84 -2.02 5.12 -3.76
CA VAL A 84 -2.46 3.75 -4.07
C VAL A 84 -3.82 3.82 -4.78
N VAL A 85 -4.03 2.96 -5.75
CA VAL A 85 -5.31 2.81 -6.46
C VAL A 85 -6.02 1.58 -5.94
N ILE A 86 -7.28 1.73 -5.55
CA ILE A 86 -8.14 0.61 -5.15
C ILE A 86 -9.26 0.48 -6.16
N THR A 87 -9.48 -0.73 -6.67
CA THR A 87 -10.56 -1.03 -7.60
C THR A 87 -11.64 -1.86 -6.92
N ASP A 88 -12.89 -1.58 -7.20
CA ASP A 88 -14.04 -2.34 -6.73
C ASP A 88 -15.11 -2.41 -7.83
N THR A 89 -15.27 -3.59 -8.40
CA THR A 89 -16.22 -3.86 -9.49
C THR A 89 -17.27 -4.90 -9.12
N ASP A 90 -17.33 -5.29 -7.84
CA ASP A 90 -18.31 -6.25 -7.32
C ASP A 90 -19.12 -5.68 -6.16
N PRO A 91 -20.27 -5.03 -6.43
CA PRO A 91 -21.13 -4.51 -5.38
C PRO A 91 -21.71 -5.57 -4.46
N LYS A 92 -21.79 -6.84 -4.92
CA LYS A 92 -22.32 -7.94 -4.11
C LYS A 92 -21.36 -8.39 -3.00
N ALA A 93 -20.06 -8.24 -3.23
CA ALA A 93 -19.03 -8.52 -2.23
C ALA A 93 -19.10 -7.57 -1.03
N ARG A 94 -19.72 -6.39 -1.17
CA ARG A 94 -19.91 -5.41 -0.09
C ARG A 94 -18.62 -5.10 0.65
N SER A 95 -17.54 -4.78 -0.11
CA SER A 95 -16.23 -4.45 0.45
C SER A 95 -16.33 -3.38 1.53
N GLU A 96 -15.39 -3.37 2.47
CA GLU A 96 -15.30 -2.33 3.50
C GLU A 96 -15.11 -0.94 2.87
N VAL A 97 -14.33 -0.87 1.79
CA VAL A 97 -14.10 0.36 1.03
C VAL A 97 -15.41 0.89 0.44
N ARG A 98 -16.23 0.00 -0.16
CA ARG A 98 -17.53 0.38 -0.74
C ARG A 98 -18.52 0.84 0.33
N LYS A 99 -18.56 0.19 1.48
CA LYS A 99 -19.42 0.59 2.60
C LYS A 99 -19.01 1.95 3.15
N ALA A 100 -17.72 2.14 3.40
CA ALA A 100 -17.19 3.39 3.96
C ALA A 100 -17.48 4.60 3.06
N LEU A 101 -17.34 4.45 1.74
CA LEU A 101 -17.53 5.52 0.78
C LEU A 101 -18.95 5.59 0.20
N ARG A 102 -19.81 4.63 0.53
CA ARG A 102 -21.22 4.57 0.07
C ARG A 102 -21.34 4.66 -1.45
N ALA A 103 -20.45 3.96 -2.16
CA ALA A 103 -20.38 4.02 -3.61
C ALA A 103 -21.56 3.29 -4.27
N ARG A 104 -22.06 3.88 -5.36
CA ARG A 104 -23.10 3.31 -6.23
C ARG A 104 -22.74 3.56 -7.69
N GLY A 105 -22.86 2.53 -8.53
CA GLY A 105 -22.48 2.61 -9.93
C GLY A 105 -21.02 2.96 -10.13
N PHE A 106 -20.70 3.59 -11.24
CA PHE A 106 -19.35 4.12 -11.45
C PHE A 106 -19.12 5.35 -10.55
N MET A 107 -17.97 5.34 -9.86
CA MET A 107 -17.54 6.47 -9.04
C MET A 107 -16.03 6.48 -8.90
N LEU A 108 -15.43 7.63 -9.17
CA LEU A 108 -14.04 7.92 -8.83
C LEU A 108 -14.01 8.72 -7.53
N VAL A 109 -13.23 8.26 -6.55
CA VAL A 109 -13.04 8.95 -5.27
C VAL A 109 -11.55 9.13 -5.02
N VAL A 110 -11.13 10.32 -4.64
CA VAL A 110 -9.77 10.61 -4.18
C VAL A 110 -9.81 11.00 -2.72
N LEU A 111 -8.99 10.34 -1.91
CA LEU A 111 -8.83 10.62 -0.49
C LEU A 111 -7.44 11.17 -0.21
N ALA A 112 -7.36 12.14 0.69
CA ALA A 112 -6.11 12.62 1.26
C ALA A 112 -5.50 11.58 2.22
N LYS A 113 -4.27 11.78 2.68
CA LYS A 113 -3.60 10.86 3.63
C LYS A 113 -4.34 10.75 4.98
N ASP A 114 -5.06 11.78 5.40
CA ASP A 114 -5.88 11.77 6.60
C ASP A 114 -7.22 11.03 6.44
N GLY A 115 -7.48 10.46 5.26
CA GLY A 115 -8.71 9.76 4.94
C GLY A 115 -9.88 10.65 4.50
N SER A 116 -9.71 11.97 4.47
CA SER A 116 -10.76 12.88 3.99
C SER A 116 -10.97 12.75 2.48
N VAL A 117 -12.24 12.82 2.07
CA VAL A 117 -12.61 12.79 0.64
C VAL A 117 -12.31 14.15 0.01
N VAL A 118 -11.43 14.16 -0.99
CA VAL A 118 -11.04 15.36 -1.75
C VAL A 118 -11.89 15.52 -3.00
N ILE A 119 -12.13 14.42 -3.69
CA ILE A 119 -12.85 14.38 -4.97
C ILE A 119 -13.81 13.20 -4.98
N ARG A 120 -14.97 13.44 -5.58
CA ARG A 120 -15.94 12.40 -5.89
C ARG A 120 -16.57 12.72 -7.26
N LYS A 121 -16.37 11.85 -8.24
CA LYS A 121 -16.82 12.04 -9.62
C LYS A 121 -17.61 10.84 -10.13
N PRO A 122 -18.79 11.06 -10.76
CA PRO A 122 -19.61 9.99 -11.33
C PRO A 122 -19.18 9.60 -12.76
N ALA A 123 -18.10 10.14 -13.26
CA ALA A 123 -17.55 9.88 -14.60
C ALA A 123 -16.02 9.82 -14.56
N PRO A 124 -15.37 9.18 -15.54
CA PRO A 124 -13.93 9.15 -15.65
C PRO A 124 -13.32 10.55 -15.66
N TRP A 125 -12.17 10.69 -15.04
CA TRP A 125 -11.51 11.96 -14.87
C TRP A 125 -10.06 11.89 -15.32
N ASP A 126 -9.61 12.93 -16.00
CA ASP A 126 -8.27 13.02 -16.57
C ASP A 126 -7.19 13.01 -15.48
N MET A 127 -6.08 12.33 -15.75
CA MET A 127 -4.96 12.20 -14.81
C MET A 127 -4.31 13.54 -14.46
N ARG A 128 -4.35 14.52 -15.37
CA ARG A 128 -3.86 15.87 -15.10
C ARG A 128 -4.71 16.55 -14.02
N GLU A 129 -6.02 16.41 -14.09
CA GLU A 129 -6.95 17.00 -13.13
C GLU A 129 -6.85 16.31 -11.76
N ILE A 130 -6.71 14.98 -11.74
CA ILE A 130 -6.47 14.22 -10.51
C ILE A 130 -5.17 14.71 -9.86
N SER A 131 -4.07 14.77 -10.61
CA SER A 131 -2.76 15.22 -10.13
C SER A 131 -2.80 16.64 -9.58
N ARG A 132 -3.41 17.58 -10.32
CA ARG A 132 -3.57 18.98 -9.88
C ARG A 132 -4.37 19.11 -8.59
N SER A 133 -5.39 18.29 -8.43
CA SER A 133 -6.21 18.30 -7.21
C SER A 133 -5.43 17.80 -6.00
N ILE A 134 -4.62 16.78 -6.19
CA ILE A 134 -3.71 16.28 -5.15
C ILE A 134 -2.63 17.33 -4.82
N ASP A 135 -2.03 17.94 -5.83
CA ASP A 135 -0.95 18.93 -5.65
C ASP A 135 -1.40 20.19 -4.91
N LYS A 136 -2.69 20.49 -4.87
CA LYS A 136 -3.26 21.60 -4.09
C LYS A 136 -3.44 21.29 -2.60
N LEU A 137 -3.33 20.03 -2.19
CA LEU A 137 -3.51 19.65 -0.79
C LEU A 137 -2.39 20.22 0.09
N PRO A 138 -2.71 20.75 1.29
CA PRO A 138 -1.72 21.37 2.18
C PRO A 138 -0.52 20.46 2.49
N LEU A 139 -0.79 19.20 2.85
CA LEU A 139 0.26 18.24 3.14
C LEU A 139 1.14 17.96 1.91
N ARG A 140 0.54 17.88 0.71
CA ARG A 140 1.30 17.71 -0.53
C ARG A 140 2.18 18.94 -0.83
N GLN A 141 1.67 20.12 -0.60
CA GLN A 141 2.44 21.36 -0.74
C GLN A 141 3.64 21.41 0.22
N GLN A 142 3.47 20.89 1.41
CA GLN A 142 4.57 20.74 2.36
C GLN A 142 5.61 19.73 1.86
N GLU A 143 5.20 18.54 1.43
CA GLU A 143 6.08 17.51 0.86
C GLU A 143 6.91 18.04 -0.33
N ILE A 144 6.31 18.88 -1.18
CA ILE A 144 7.00 19.49 -2.32
C ILE A 144 8.09 20.48 -1.86
N ARG A 145 7.84 21.24 -0.80
CA ARG A 145 8.82 22.21 -0.27
C ARG A 145 9.99 21.56 0.45
N GLU A 146 9.79 20.36 1.00
CA GLU A 146 10.80 19.64 1.79
C GLU A 146 11.73 18.74 0.95
N ARG A 147 11.46 18.62 -0.36
CA ARG A 147 12.30 17.87 -1.32
C ARG A 147 13.44 18.74 -1.86
#